data_34f3936d210193db3db6bd244febec91
#
_entry.id   34f3936d210193db3db6bd244febec91
#
_cell.length_a   1.000
_cell.length_b   1.000
_cell.length_c   1.000
_cell.angle_alpha   90.00
_cell.angle_beta   90.00
_cell.angle_gamma   90.00
#
_symmetry.space_group_name_H-M   'P 1'
#
loop_
_entity.id
_entity.type
_entity.pdbx_description
1 polymer ?
#
loop_
_entity_poly.entity_id
_entity_poly.type
_entity_poly.pdbx_seq_one_letter_code
_entity_poly.pdbx_strand_id
1 'polypeptide(L)'
;MLAGALIATACTSRPAQQRNSDPPLPLRSVGDVPLPGDDSRFDYASLDEQRGLLFIAHLGASEVVEVDIHADKVVRTIPNISQVHGVLVVESLNRVYATATGANQVVAIDETTGAEIDRAPTGQYPDGLAYDPRRNTIWATNESGGTETVVDAATLQPKGTVALGGEVGNVGYDQDSDRMLVAVQGRNDLAVIDPAALTVAQRVALPGCQHPHGLTVDSPDRLVFVACDENATLLTIDQTNWTVTATNPVGEDPDVLAYDPSAHRLYVAAESGRLTTLDLRDHTLAVTGSGQLADGAHVVAVDAGTHRSYYPIPAGSNGQPALLVREPS
;
A
#
# COMPACT_ATOMS: atom_id res chain seq x y z
N MET A 1 -67.27 3.47 -35.44
CA MET A 1 -66.96 2.87 -34.13
C MET A 1 -65.56 2.31 -34.20
N LEU A 2 -64.59 3.04 -33.69
CA LEU A 2 -63.19 2.57 -33.60
C LEU A 2 -62.97 2.12 -32.14
N ALA A 3 -62.61 0.85 -31.95
CA ALA A 3 -62.24 0.29 -30.67
C ALA A 3 -60.73 0.47 -30.46
N GLY A 4 -60.35 1.27 -29.47
CA GLY A 4 -58.96 1.44 -29.06
C GLY A 4 -58.55 0.33 -28.08
N ALA A 5 -57.50 -0.41 -28.41
CA ALA A 5 -56.90 -1.39 -27.49
C ALA A 5 -55.85 -0.69 -26.63
N LEU A 6 -56.07 -0.71 -25.28
CA LEU A 6 -55.08 -0.31 -24.28
C LEU A 6 -54.07 -1.46 -24.09
N ILE A 7 -52.80 -1.20 -24.38
CA ILE A 7 -51.71 -2.10 -24.03
C ILE A 7 -51.22 -1.70 -22.62
N ALA A 8 -51.46 -2.55 -21.63
CA ALA A 8 -50.91 -2.39 -20.29
C ALA A 8 -49.47 -2.92 -20.27
N THR A 9 -48.48 -2.00 -20.12
CA THR A 9 -47.09 -2.35 -19.95
C THR A 9 -46.86 -2.76 -18.46
N ALA A 10 -46.68 -4.03 -18.21
CA ALA A 10 -46.33 -4.54 -16.89
C ALA A 10 -44.82 -4.26 -16.66
N CYS A 11 -44.53 -3.31 -15.76
CA CYS A 11 -43.20 -3.15 -15.20
C CYS A 11 -42.89 -4.34 -14.29
N THR A 12 -42.09 -5.28 -14.78
CA THR A 12 -41.49 -6.32 -13.92
C THR A 12 -40.33 -5.67 -13.16
N SER A 13 -40.55 -5.34 -11.88
CA SER A 13 -39.54 -5.01 -10.92
C SER A 13 -38.59 -6.22 -10.77
N ARG A 14 -37.34 -6.13 -11.22
CA ARG A 14 -36.29 -7.08 -10.88
C ARG A 14 -36.17 -7.13 -9.34
N PRO A 15 -36.17 -8.33 -8.74
CA PRO A 15 -35.86 -8.41 -7.32
C PRO A 15 -34.44 -7.85 -7.08
N ALA A 16 -34.31 -6.95 -6.12
CA ALA A 16 -33.03 -6.50 -5.65
C ALA A 16 -32.23 -7.75 -5.21
N GLN A 17 -31.08 -7.99 -5.87
CA GLN A 17 -30.14 -9.00 -5.39
C GLN A 17 -29.82 -8.65 -3.94
N GLN A 18 -30.16 -9.54 -3.01
CA GLN A 18 -29.64 -9.48 -1.65
C GLN A 18 -28.11 -9.48 -1.78
N ARG A 19 -27.48 -8.32 -1.55
CA ARG A 19 -26.06 -8.27 -1.25
C ARG A 19 -25.92 -9.06 0.05
N ASN A 20 -25.30 -10.22 -0.01
CA ASN A 20 -24.79 -10.87 1.20
C ASN A 20 -23.93 -9.80 1.87
N SER A 21 -24.30 -9.39 3.09
CA SER A 21 -23.46 -8.49 3.86
C SER A 21 -22.14 -9.21 4.09
N ASP A 22 -21.03 -8.57 3.72
CA ASP A 22 -19.70 -9.09 4.00
C ASP A 22 -19.58 -9.48 5.48
N PRO A 23 -18.78 -10.50 5.83
CA PRO A 23 -18.51 -10.80 7.22
C PRO A 23 -17.94 -9.57 7.92
N PRO A 24 -18.28 -9.31 9.20
CA PRO A 24 -17.67 -8.22 9.95
C PRO A 24 -16.15 -8.43 10.05
N LEU A 25 -15.40 -7.31 10.22
CA LEU A 25 -13.96 -7.38 10.41
C LEU A 25 -13.62 -8.27 11.62
N PRO A 26 -12.77 -9.30 11.46
CA PRO A 26 -12.35 -10.20 12.53
C PRO A 26 -11.23 -9.55 13.38
N LEU A 27 -11.45 -8.29 13.77
CA LEU A 27 -10.50 -7.46 14.49
C LEU A 27 -11.18 -6.84 15.72
N ARG A 28 -10.40 -6.74 16.80
CA ARG A 28 -10.80 -5.98 17.99
C ARG A 28 -9.88 -4.81 18.23
N SER A 29 -10.39 -3.73 18.82
CA SER A 29 -9.57 -2.60 19.24
C SER A 29 -8.70 -2.99 20.44
N VAL A 30 -7.42 -2.63 20.38
CA VAL A 30 -6.48 -2.74 21.50
C VAL A 30 -6.32 -1.38 22.17
N GLY A 31 -6.31 -0.32 21.37
CA GLY A 31 -6.16 1.06 21.82
C GLY A 31 -6.04 1.98 20.61
N ASP A 32 -5.96 3.26 20.88
CA ASP A 32 -5.66 4.28 19.90
C ASP A 32 -4.55 5.17 20.45
N VAL A 33 -3.49 5.42 19.65
CA VAL A 33 -2.38 6.30 20.02
C VAL A 33 -2.65 7.69 19.43
N PRO A 34 -2.75 8.75 20.22
CA PRO A 34 -2.86 10.11 19.69
C PRO A 34 -1.64 10.47 18.83
N LEU A 35 -1.88 10.91 17.60
CA LEU A 35 -0.82 11.40 16.72
C LEU A 35 -0.74 12.93 16.79
N PRO A 36 0.45 13.52 16.59
CA PRO A 36 0.62 14.96 16.49
C PRO A 36 0.16 15.50 15.13
N GLY A 37 0.11 16.83 15.03
CA GLY A 37 -0.20 17.53 13.79
C GLY A 37 -1.68 17.88 13.67
N ASP A 38 -2.09 18.23 12.47
CA ASP A 38 -3.46 18.56 12.11
C ASP A 38 -4.21 17.37 11.51
N ASP A 39 -5.46 17.55 11.15
CA ASP A 39 -6.35 16.53 10.57
C ASP A 39 -6.13 16.34 9.06
N SER A 40 -4.93 16.64 8.57
CA SER A 40 -4.57 16.40 7.18
C SER A 40 -4.23 14.93 6.91
N ARG A 41 -4.12 14.58 5.62
CA ARG A 41 -3.92 13.22 5.12
C ARG A 41 -2.62 12.59 5.65
N PHE A 42 -2.72 11.37 6.12
CA PHE A 42 -1.60 10.43 6.23
C PHE A 42 -1.47 9.64 4.92
N ASP A 43 -0.33 9.00 4.73
CA ASP A 43 -0.07 8.13 3.60
C ASP A 43 0.67 6.86 4.08
N TYR A 44 1.66 6.34 3.38
CA TYR A 44 2.29 5.07 3.75
C TYR A 44 2.84 5.03 5.18
N ALA A 45 2.97 3.78 5.69
CA ALA A 45 3.62 3.48 6.95
C ALA A 45 4.57 2.29 6.79
N SER A 46 5.67 2.29 7.55
CA SER A 46 6.66 1.20 7.54
C SER A 46 7.14 0.90 8.96
N LEU A 47 7.21 -0.38 9.30
CA LEU A 47 7.52 -0.86 10.65
C LEU A 47 8.91 -1.50 10.68
N ASP A 48 9.74 -1.10 11.66
CA ASP A 48 10.86 -1.89 12.17
C ASP A 48 10.29 -2.85 13.22
N GLU A 49 10.10 -4.11 12.85
CA GLU A 49 9.56 -5.12 13.78
C GLU A 49 10.53 -5.44 14.92
N GLN A 50 11.85 -5.35 14.70
CA GLN A 50 12.84 -5.66 15.72
C GLN A 50 12.85 -4.63 16.84
N ARG A 51 12.70 -3.35 16.49
CA ARG A 51 12.70 -2.24 17.45
C ARG A 51 11.30 -1.86 17.90
N GLY A 52 10.28 -2.28 17.17
CA GLY A 52 8.90 -1.85 17.38
C GLY A 52 8.70 -0.37 17.08
N LEU A 53 9.35 0.13 16.02
CA LEU A 53 9.26 1.53 15.59
C LEU A 53 8.47 1.62 14.28
N LEU A 54 7.32 2.26 14.35
CA LEU A 54 6.47 2.53 13.19
C LEU A 54 6.69 3.96 12.69
N PHE A 55 7.06 4.09 11.43
CA PHE A 55 7.23 5.36 10.74
C PHE A 55 6.03 5.59 9.84
N ILE A 56 5.39 6.76 9.96
CA ILE A 56 4.14 7.11 9.29
C ILE A 56 4.35 8.40 8.51
N ALA A 57 4.05 8.40 7.23
CA ALA A 57 4.03 9.61 6.41
C ALA A 57 2.80 10.45 6.76
N HIS A 58 3.00 11.64 7.31
CA HIS A 58 1.95 12.64 7.49
C HIS A 58 2.03 13.65 6.33
N LEU A 59 1.42 13.25 5.22
CA LEU A 59 1.54 13.95 3.93
C LEU A 59 1.20 15.43 4.04
N GLY A 60 0.03 15.74 4.60
CA GLY A 60 -0.44 17.12 4.68
C GLY A 60 0.41 17.99 5.58
N ALA A 61 1.01 17.44 6.65
CA ALA A 61 1.91 18.14 7.54
C ALA A 61 3.36 18.17 7.02
N SER A 62 3.69 17.42 5.95
CA SER A 62 5.05 17.33 5.40
C SER A 62 6.09 16.85 6.42
N GLU A 63 5.72 15.83 7.20
CA GLU A 63 6.56 15.24 8.25
C GLU A 63 6.37 13.71 8.33
N VAL A 64 7.35 13.01 8.87
CA VAL A 64 7.23 11.60 9.25
C VAL A 64 7.04 11.52 10.77
N VAL A 65 6.02 10.79 11.22
CA VAL A 65 5.77 10.52 12.64
C VAL A 65 6.35 9.17 13.00
N GLU A 66 7.18 9.12 14.05
CA GLU A 66 7.75 7.89 14.60
C GLU A 66 7.00 7.50 15.87
N VAL A 67 6.50 6.26 15.92
CA VAL A 67 5.73 5.71 17.03
C VAL A 67 6.41 4.46 17.55
N ASP A 68 6.65 4.38 18.87
CA ASP A 68 7.01 3.14 19.55
C ASP A 68 5.73 2.34 19.82
N ILE A 69 5.55 1.23 19.09
CA ILE A 69 4.36 0.38 19.17
C ILE A 69 4.34 -0.54 20.39
N HIS A 70 5.47 -0.69 21.12
CA HIS A 70 5.51 -1.42 22.37
C HIS A 70 5.09 -0.54 23.55
N ALA A 71 5.39 0.77 23.47
CA ALA A 71 5.01 1.75 24.47
C ALA A 71 3.71 2.50 24.13
N ASP A 72 3.11 2.25 22.97
CA ASP A 72 1.94 2.96 22.42
C ASP A 72 2.13 4.48 22.47
N LYS A 73 3.28 4.96 21.97
CA LYS A 73 3.69 6.36 22.16
C LYS A 73 4.44 6.92 20.96
N VAL A 74 4.12 8.16 20.60
CA VAL A 74 4.92 8.94 19.66
C VAL A 74 6.30 9.21 20.25
N VAL A 75 7.35 8.86 19.48
CA VAL A 75 8.75 9.10 19.82
C VAL A 75 9.14 10.50 19.40
N ARG A 76 8.87 10.85 18.14
CA ARG A 76 9.19 12.16 17.54
C ARG A 76 8.43 12.40 16.24
N THR A 77 8.52 13.63 15.73
CA THR A 77 8.22 14.00 14.37
C THR A 77 9.50 14.41 13.64
N ILE A 78 9.60 14.06 12.36
CA ILE A 78 10.72 14.37 11.49
C ILE A 78 10.20 15.32 10.39
N PRO A 79 10.41 16.62 10.53
CA PRO A 79 9.81 17.64 9.68
C PRO A 79 10.57 17.85 8.36
N ASN A 80 10.03 18.72 7.49
CA ASN A 80 10.65 19.21 6.25
C ASN A 80 10.78 18.13 5.15
N ILE A 81 9.86 17.17 5.13
CA ILE A 81 9.75 16.18 4.05
C ILE A 81 8.50 16.56 3.24
N SER A 82 8.68 17.46 2.28
CA SER A 82 7.59 18.12 1.56
C SER A 82 6.61 17.14 0.92
N GLN A 83 5.33 17.17 1.34
CA GLN A 83 4.27 16.28 0.87
C GLN A 83 4.73 14.81 0.86
N VAL A 84 5.21 14.33 1.99
CA VAL A 84 5.72 12.97 2.12
C VAL A 84 4.61 11.95 1.83
N HIS A 85 4.87 11.03 0.87
CA HIS A 85 4.01 9.89 0.58
C HIS A 85 4.64 8.60 1.11
N GLY A 86 5.62 8.05 0.40
CA GLY A 86 6.28 6.81 0.77
C GLY A 86 7.19 6.96 1.98
N VAL A 87 7.18 5.94 2.83
CA VAL A 87 8.15 5.74 3.90
C VAL A 87 8.55 4.27 3.94
N LEU A 88 9.85 3.99 4.09
CA LEU A 88 10.40 2.64 4.06
C LEU A 88 11.53 2.50 5.08
N VAL A 89 11.39 1.60 6.03
CA VAL A 89 12.45 1.19 6.96
C VAL A 89 13.37 0.17 6.28
N VAL A 90 14.66 0.37 6.41
CA VAL A 90 15.69 -0.61 6.04
C VAL A 90 16.56 -0.90 7.28
N GLU A 91 16.10 -1.84 8.10
CA GLU A 91 16.69 -2.20 9.39
C GLU A 91 18.20 -2.48 9.30
N SER A 92 18.62 -3.23 8.26
CA SER A 92 20.02 -3.61 8.04
C SER A 92 20.97 -2.42 7.84
N LEU A 93 20.42 -1.26 7.48
CA LEU A 93 21.16 -0.01 7.28
C LEU A 93 20.95 0.99 8.42
N ASN A 94 20.05 0.71 9.37
CA ASN A 94 19.61 1.66 10.40
C ASN A 94 19.10 2.96 9.76
N ARG A 95 18.24 2.82 8.73
CA ARG A 95 17.75 3.96 7.93
C ARG A 95 16.27 3.86 7.64
N VAL A 96 15.68 5.03 7.55
CA VAL A 96 14.34 5.23 6.99
C VAL A 96 14.50 6.06 5.72
N TYR A 97 13.84 5.64 4.65
CA TYR A 97 13.74 6.41 3.41
C TYR A 97 12.34 6.97 3.28
N ALA A 98 12.24 8.18 2.76
CA ALA A 98 10.95 8.83 2.53
C ALA A 98 10.94 9.55 1.18
N THR A 99 9.81 9.53 0.48
CA THR A 99 9.61 10.33 -0.73
C THR A 99 9.10 11.71 -0.37
N ALA A 100 9.92 12.74 -0.64
CA ALA A 100 9.52 14.15 -0.55
C ALA A 100 8.89 14.55 -1.88
N THR A 101 7.63 14.17 -2.10
CA THR A 101 6.92 14.27 -3.37
C THR A 101 6.82 15.72 -3.87
N GLY A 102 6.55 16.65 -2.97
CA GLY A 102 6.50 18.08 -3.31
C GLY A 102 7.85 18.68 -3.74
N ALA A 103 8.97 17.94 -3.54
CA ALA A 103 10.31 18.36 -3.94
C ALA A 103 10.93 17.46 -5.03
N ASN A 104 10.25 16.38 -5.42
CA ASN A 104 10.79 15.33 -6.32
C ASN A 104 12.13 14.77 -5.81
N GLN A 105 12.14 14.30 -4.57
CA GLN A 105 13.33 13.77 -3.91
C GLN A 105 13.01 12.51 -3.10
N VAL A 106 14.00 11.64 -2.95
CA VAL A 106 14.05 10.65 -1.87
C VAL A 106 14.99 11.18 -0.78
N VAL A 107 14.58 11.00 0.48
CA VAL A 107 15.30 11.45 1.68
C VAL A 107 15.75 10.21 2.46
N ALA A 108 17.00 10.17 2.90
CA ALA A 108 17.50 9.18 3.85
C ALA A 108 17.59 9.79 5.24
N ILE A 109 17.08 9.07 6.23
CA ILE A 109 16.97 9.48 7.63
C ILE A 109 17.69 8.43 8.48
N ASP A 110 18.48 8.85 9.45
CA ASP A 110 19.05 7.97 10.47
C ASP A 110 17.92 7.53 11.43
N GLU A 111 17.64 6.25 11.47
CA GLU A 111 16.53 5.69 12.22
C GLU A 111 16.66 5.93 13.73
N THR A 112 17.88 5.89 14.28
CA THR A 112 18.10 6.06 15.70
C THR A 112 17.88 7.49 16.17
N THR A 113 18.31 8.46 15.38
CA THR A 113 18.30 9.89 15.75
C THR A 113 17.16 10.69 15.14
N GLY A 114 16.56 10.21 14.06
CA GLY A 114 15.61 10.95 13.23
C GLY A 114 16.26 12.06 12.40
N ALA A 115 17.59 12.12 12.36
CA ALA A 115 18.30 13.15 11.59
C ALA A 115 18.31 12.80 10.10
N GLU A 116 18.07 13.79 9.26
CA GLU A 116 18.29 13.66 7.82
C GLU A 116 19.77 13.40 7.55
N ILE A 117 20.05 12.38 6.72
CA ILE A 117 21.41 12.03 6.29
C ILE A 117 21.73 12.71 4.97
N ASP A 118 20.86 12.56 3.98
CA ASP A 118 21.07 13.09 2.62
C ASP A 118 19.77 13.03 1.81
N ARG A 119 19.77 13.65 0.61
CA ARG A 119 18.66 13.64 -0.37
C ARG A 119 19.19 13.33 -1.77
N ALA A 120 18.38 12.63 -2.56
CA ALA A 120 18.64 12.44 -3.99
C ALA A 120 17.42 12.88 -4.82
N PRO A 121 17.64 13.46 -6.02
CA PRO A 121 16.56 13.79 -6.93
C PRO A 121 15.92 12.50 -7.48
N THR A 122 14.60 12.56 -7.70
CA THR A 122 13.80 11.54 -8.35
C THR A 122 13.18 12.06 -9.66
N GLY A 123 12.34 11.27 -10.30
CA GLY A 123 11.41 11.75 -11.32
C GLY A 123 10.25 12.52 -10.70
N GLN A 124 9.23 12.79 -11.52
CA GLN A 124 8.07 13.59 -11.12
C GLN A 124 7.12 12.78 -10.25
N TYR A 125 6.73 13.36 -9.12
CA TYR A 125 5.81 12.81 -8.14
C TYR A 125 6.28 11.47 -7.58
N PRO A 126 7.39 11.43 -6.81
CA PRO A 126 7.83 10.20 -6.16
C PRO A 126 6.84 9.80 -5.07
N ASP A 127 6.43 8.51 -5.09
CA ASP A 127 5.42 7.93 -4.23
C ASP A 127 5.96 6.71 -3.48
N GLY A 128 5.67 5.49 -3.95
CA GLY A 128 6.06 4.24 -3.31
C GLY A 128 7.56 3.99 -3.30
N LEU A 129 8.01 3.16 -2.35
CA LEU A 129 9.42 2.81 -2.15
C LEU A 129 9.59 1.29 -2.01
N ALA A 130 10.68 0.76 -2.57
CA ALA A 130 11.13 -0.60 -2.30
C ALA A 130 12.65 -0.65 -2.12
N TYR A 131 13.13 -1.68 -1.40
CA TYR A 131 14.55 -1.96 -1.19
C TYR A 131 14.95 -3.27 -1.86
N ASP A 132 16.00 -3.21 -2.67
CA ASP A 132 16.70 -4.39 -3.19
C ASP A 132 17.95 -4.66 -2.34
N PRO A 133 17.89 -5.67 -1.43
CA PRO A 133 19.02 -5.99 -0.55
C PRO A 133 20.22 -6.61 -1.27
N ARG A 134 20.00 -7.23 -2.45
CA ARG A 134 21.09 -7.85 -3.20
C ARG A 134 22.02 -6.82 -3.84
N ARG A 135 21.45 -5.67 -4.27
CA ARG A 135 22.20 -4.58 -4.92
C ARG A 135 22.37 -3.37 -4.05
N ASN A 136 21.79 -3.42 -2.84
CA ASN A 136 21.74 -2.31 -1.88
C ASN A 136 21.22 -1.04 -2.53
N THR A 137 20.03 -1.13 -3.15
CA THR A 137 19.42 0.00 -3.85
C THR A 137 18.00 0.29 -3.35
N ILE A 138 17.68 1.59 -3.30
CA ILE A 138 16.30 2.07 -3.10
C ILE A 138 15.70 2.37 -4.46
N TRP A 139 14.49 1.91 -4.65
CA TRP A 139 13.63 2.16 -5.79
C TRP A 139 12.50 3.08 -5.37
N ALA A 140 12.28 4.14 -6.11
CA ALA A 140 11.21 5.09 -5.88
C ALA A 140 10.35 5.20 -7.14
N THR A 141 9.07 4.90 -7.01
CA THR A 141 8.10 5.12 -8.09
C THR A 141 7.95 6.62 -8.31
N ASN A 142 8.00 7.05 -9.56
CA ASN A 142 7.66 8.41 -9.96
C ASN A 142 6.30 8.36 -10.65
N GLU A 143 5.24 8.45 -9.88
CA GLU A 143 3.87 8.16 -10.30
C GLU A 143 3.49 8.88 -11.58
N SER A 144 3.47 10.21 -11.55
CA SER A 144 3.14 11.03 -12.73
C SER A 144 4.24 11.00 -13.80
N GLY A 145 5.48 10.66 -13.41
CA GLY A 145 6.63 10.55 -14.31
C GLY A 145 6.65 9.26 -15.11
N GLY A 146 5.91 8.24 -14.73
CA GLY A 146 5.85 6.93 -15.37
C GLY A 146 7.19 6.19 -15.38
N THR A 147 7.97 6.32 -14.30
CA THR A 147 9.33 5.78 -14.19
C THR A 147 9.65 5.32 -12.77
N GLU A 148 10.68 4.46 -12.62
CA GLU A 148 11.35 4.20 -11.36
C GLU A 148 12.66 4.97 -11.29
N THR A 149 12.95 5.63 -10.19
CA THR A 149 14.26 6.14 -9.84
C THR A 149 14.98 5.13 -8.96
N VAL A 150 16.23 4.79 -9.31
CA VAL A 150 17.06 3.85 -8.56
C VAL A 150 18.28 4.56 -8.01
N VAL A 151 18.47 4.50 -6.69
CA VAL A 151 19.62 5.09 -6.00
C VAL A 151 20.33 4.04 -5.14
N ASP A 152 21.61 4.23 -4.89
CA ASP A 152 22.37 3.45 -3.92
C ASP A 152 21.86 3.75 -2.50
N ALA A 153 21.48 2.72 -1.75
CA ALA A 153 20.89 2.89 -0.44
C ALA A 153 21.85 3.52 0.59
N ALA A 154 23.16 3.26 0.48
CA ALA A 154 24.13 3.80 1.41
C ALA A 154 24.52 5.26 1.13
N THR A 155 24.59 5.64 -0.14
CA THR A 155 25.18 6.92 -0.57
C THR A 155 24.21 7.85 -1.29
N LEU A 156 22.99 7.39 -1.58
CA LEU A 156 21.98 8.06 -2.40
C LEU A 156 22.46 8.45 -3.81
N GLN A 157 23.60 7.91 -4.27
CA GLN A 157 24.07 8.17 -5.62
C GLN A 157 23.15 7.52 -6.65
N PRO A 158 22.78 8.23 -7.73
CA PRO A 158 21.94 7.67 -8.78
C PRO A 158 22.56 6.41 -9.42
N LYS A 159 21.75 5.36 -9.56
CA LYS A 159 22.10 4.13 -10.30
C LYS A 159 21.45 4.08 -11.68
N GLY A 160 20.27 4.66 -11.82
CA GLY A 160 19.55 4.71 -13.08
C GLY A 160 18.07 5.03 -12.94
N THR A 161 17.40 4.95 -14.08
CA THR A 161 15.94 5.15 -14.17
C THR A 161 15.38 4.09 -15.10
N VAL A 162 14.22 3.52 -14.74
CA VAL A 162 13.48 2.56 -15.57
C VAL A 162 12.22 3.22 -16.08
N ALA A 163 12.05 3.30 -17.40
CA ALA A 163 10.84 3.85 -18.02
C ALA A 163 9.74 2.79 -18.07
N LEU A 164 8.55 3.11 -17.58
CA LEU A 164 7.41 2.20 -17.50
C LEU A 164 6.30 2.51 -18.52
N GLY A 165 6.29 3.73 -19.05
CA GLY A 165 5.45 4.11 -20.20
C GLY A 165 3.98 4.36 -19.86
N GLY A 166 3.71 4.78 -18.66
CA GLY A 166 2.41 5.17 -18.12
C GLY A 166 2.55 5.53 -16.66
N GLU A 167 1.57 6.13 -16.06
CA GLU A 167 1.47 6.37 -14.61
C GLU A 167 1.71 5.09 -13.83
N VAL A 168 2.38 5.17 -12.69
CA VAL A 168 2.81 4.02 -11.90
C VAL A 168 2.27 4.08 -10.48
N GLY A 169 1.82 2.95 -9.96
CA GLY A 169 1.47 2.76 -8.57
C GLY A 169 2.65 2.20 -7.77
N ASN A 170 2.37 1.26 -6.88
CA ASN A 170 3.36 0.73 -5.95
C ASN A 170 4.40 -0.18 -6.60
N VAL A 171 5.55 -0.27 -5.89
CA VAL A 171 6.69 -1.10 -6.23
C VAL A 171 6.96 -2.11 -5.10
N GLY A 172 7.35 -3.32 -5.46
CA GLY A 172 7.75 -4.36 -4.50
C GLY A 172 8.92 -5.18 -5.02
N TYR A 173 9.82 -5.59 -4.12
CA TYR A 173 10.92 -6.49 -4.45
C TYR A 173 10.55 -7.93 -4.11
N ASP A 174 10.62 -8.81 -5.09
CA ASP A 174 10.51 -10.24 -4.89
C ASP A 174 11.90 -10.86 -4.71
N GLN A 175 12.16 -11.29 -3.48
CA GLN A 175 13.46 -11.82 -3.09
C GLN A 175 13.79 -13.16 -3.77
N ASP A 176 12.79 -14.01 -3.97
CA ASP A 176 13.01 -15.35 -4.49
C ASP A 176 13.25 -15.36 -6.00
N SER A 177 12.49 -14.57 -6.75
CA SER A 177 12.71 -14.44 -8.19
C SER A 177 13.80 -13.43 -8.56
N ASP A 178 14.26 -12.61 -7.62
CA ASP A 178 15.17 -11.47 -7.86
C ASP A 178 14.60 -10.52 -8.91
N ARG A 179 13.37 -10.05 -8.67
CA ARG A 179 12.67 -9.12 -9.55
C ARG A 179 12.10 -7.95 -8.77
N MET A 180 12.08 -6.80 -9.43
CA MET A 180 11.29 -5.67 -8.99
C MET A 180 9.96 -5.70 -9.73
N LEU A 181 8.86 -5.52 -9.01
CA LEU A 181 7.49 -5.57 -9.52
C LEU A 181 6.86 -4.21 -9.35
N VAL A 182 6.26 -3.67 -10.40
CA VAL A 182 5.63 -2.35 -10.38
C VAL A 182 4.24 -2.44 -11.00
N ALA A 183 3.24 -1.97 -10.28
CA ALA A 183 1.90 -1.75 -10.82
C ALA A 183 1.94 -0.54 -11.77
N VAL A 184 1.50 -0.71 -13.02
CA VAL A 184 1.51 0.38 -14.02
C VAL A 184 0.09 0.79 -14.33
N GLN A 185 -0.38 1.79 -13.62
CA GLN A 185 -1.74 2.32 -13.64
C GLN A 185 -2.17 2.70 -15.06
N GLY A 186 -1.38 3.55 -15.72
CA GLY A 186 -1.67 4.05 -17.06
C GLY A 186 -1.66 2.98 -18.18
N ARG A 187 -1.33 1.72 -17.83
CA ARG A 187 -1.28 0.61 -18.78
C ARG A 187 -2.18 -0.58 -18.39
N ASN A 188 -2.69 -0.58 -17.16
CA ASN A 188 -3.38 -1.74 -16.58
C ASN A 188 -2.55 -3.04 -16.66
N ASP A 189 -1.24 -2.94 -16.39
CA ASP A 189 -0.34 -4.11 -16.38
C ASP A 189 0.59 -4.09 -15.14
N LEU A 190 1.22 -5.23 -14.86
CA LEU A 190 2.30 -5.36 -13.88
C LEU A 190 3.62 -5.46 -14.64
N ALA A 191 4.55 -4.55 -14.38
CA ALA A 191 5.90 -4.62 -14.91
C ALA A 191 6.77 -5.52 -14.03
N VAL A 192 7.41 -6.53 -14.63
CA VAL A 192 8.43 -7.36 -14.01
C VAL A 192 9.78 -6.88 -14.51
N ILE A 193 10.61 -6.33 -13.61
CA ILE A 193 11.86 -5.65 -13.95
C ILE A 193 13.05 -6.51 -13.54
N ASP A 194 14.05 -6.59 -14.40
CA ASP A 194 15.38 -7.08 -14.04
C ASP A 194 16.14 -5.95 -13.32
N PRO A 195 16.36 -6.04 -11.99
CA PRO A 195 16.97 -4.97 -11.24
C PRO A 195 18.48 -4.84 -11.48
N ALA A 196 19.15 -5.85 -12.08
CA ALA A 196 20.55 -5.76 -12.45
C ALA A 196 20.73 -5.02 -13.77
N ALA A 197 19.82 -5.24 -14.72
CA ALA A 197 19.85 -4.61 -16.01
C ALA A 197 19.12 -3.26 -16.05
N LEU A 198 18.29 -2.94 -15.04
CA LEU A 198 17.40 -1.80 -14.99
C LEU A 198 16.48 -1.74 -16.23
N THR A 199 15.88 -2.88 -16.58
CA THR A 199 15.01 -3.02 -17.75
C THR A 199 13.76 -3.83 -17.41
N VAL A 200 12.65 -3.48 -18.05
CA VAL A 200 11.42 -4.30 -18.00
C VAL A 200 11.68 -5.61 -18.74
N ALA A 201 11.74 -6.71 -17.98
CA ALA A 201 11.94 -8.05 -18.52
C ALA A 201 10.64 -8.65 -19.09
N GLN A 202 9.50 -8.33 -18.45
CA GLN A 202 8.19 -8.84 -18.84
C GLN A 202 7.10 -7.85 -18.42
N ARG A 203 5.97 -7.90 -19.14
CA ARG A 203 4.73 -7.26 -18.71
C ARG A 203 3.65 -8.32 -18.55
N VAL A 204 2.96 -8.27 -17.44
CA VAL A 204 1.88 -9.18 -17.08
C VAL A 204 0.57 -8.44 -17.24
N ALA A 205 -0.29 -8.95 -18.14
CA ALA A 205 -1.63 -8.42 -18.27
C ALA A 205 -2.47 -8.70 -17.03
N LEU A 206 -3.26 -7.73 -16.60
CA LEU A 206 -4.13 -7.80 -15.42
C LEU A 206 -5.61 -7.79 -15.85
N PRO A 207 -6.13 -8.90 -16.39
CA PRO A 207 -7.51 -8.93 -16.88
C PRO A 207 -8.50 -8.68 -15.74
N GLY A 208 -9.40 -7.71 -15.93
CA GLY A 208 -10.40 -7.33 -14.94
C GLY A 208 -9.92 -6.25 -13.95
N CYS A 209 -8.67 -5.83 -14.00
CA CYS A 209 -8.14 -4.71 -13.24
C CYS A 209 -8.35 -3.39 -13.99
N GLN A 210 -8.74 -2.36 -13.27
CA GLN A 210 -8.72 -0.98 -13.75
C GLN A 210 -7.87 -0.17 -12.78
N HIS A 211 -6.80 0.43 -13.31
CA HIS A 211 -5.87 1.26 -12.58
C HIS A 211 -5.20 0.50 -11.40
N PRO A 212 -4.26 -0.44 -11.67
CA PRO A 212 -3.55 -1.18 -10.62
C PRO A 212 -2.65 -0.24 -9.82
N HIS A 213 -2.84 -0.15 -8.50
CA HIS A 213 -2.10 0.74 -7.62
C HIS A 213 -1.38 -0.04 -6.51
N GLY A 214 -2.07 -0.42 -5.45
CA GLY A 214 -1.48 -1.13 -4.32
C GLY A 214 -0.88 -2.47 -4.70
N LEU A 215 0.31 -2.78 -4.17
CA LEU A 215 1.01 -4.02 -4.47
C LEU A 215 1.72 -4.57 -3.23
N THR A 216 1.63 -5.89 -3.01
CA THR A 216 2.49 -6.60 -2.06
C THR A 216 2.83 -8.00 -2.57
N VAL A 217 3.93 -8.57 -2.06
CA VAL A 217 4.52 -9.82 -2.55
C VAL A 217 4.59 -10.85 -1.43
N ASP A 218 4.14 -12.05 -1.70
CA ASP A 218 4.42 -13.25 -0.91
C ASP A 218 5.43 -14.10 -1.67
N SER A 219 6.73 -13.83 -1.44
CA SER A 219 7.82 -14.53 -2.14
C SER A 219 7.82 -16.04 -1.86
N PRO A 220 7.67 -16.53 -0.61
CA PRO A 220 7.65 -17.97 -0.32
C PRO A 220 6.57 -18.73 -1.09
N ASP A 221 5.35 -18.18 -1.17
CA ASP A 221 4.24 -18.80 -1.89
C ASP A 221 4.21 -18.42 -3.37
N ARG A 222 5.14 -17.56 -3.82
CA ARG A 222 5.28 -17.07 -5.20
C ARG A 222 4.02 -16.38 -5.70
N LEU A 223 3.43 -15.54 -4.85
CA LEU A 223 2.22 -14.79 -5.15
C LEU A 223 2.49 -13.28 -5.14
N VAL A 224 1.75 -12.58 -5.98
CA VAL A 224 1.66 -11.12 -5.98
C VAL A 224 0.20 -10.74 -5.81
N PHE A 225 -0.05 -9.80 -4.94
CA PHE A 225 -1.37 -9.21 -4.73
C PHE A 225 -1.36 -7.79 -5.28
N VAL A 226 -2.33 -7.48 -6.15
CA VAL A 226 -2.45 -6.16 -6.79
C VAL A 226 -3.87 -5.66 -6.59
N ALA A 227 -3.98 -4.49 -5.98
CA ALA A 227 -5.24 -3.77 -5.83
C ALA A 227 -5.48 -2.87 -7.04
N CYS A 228 -6.73 -2.80 -7.48
CA CYS A 228 -7.19 -2.05 -8.63
C CYS A 228 -8.18 -0.99 -8.14
N ASP A 229 -7.73 0.26 -8.05
CA ASP A 229 -8.43 1.32 -7.34
C ASP A 229 -9.73 1.74 -8.03
N GLU A 230 -9.74 1.88 -9.37
CA GLU A 230 -10.93 2.33 -10.09
C GLU A 230 -12.09 1.32 -10.13
N ASN A 231 -11.86 0.05 -9.77
CA ASN A 231 -12.93 -0.95 -9.79
C ASN A 231 -13.01 -1.85 -8.53
N ALA A 232 -12.38 -1.41 -7.44
CA ALA A 232 -12.50 -2.04 -6.10
C ALA A 232 -12.26 -3.55 -6.11
N THR A 233 -11.20 -3.99 -6.80
CA THR A 233 -10.83 -5.40 -6.89
C THR A 233 -9.39 -5.64 -6.46
N LEU A 234 -9.15 -6.84 -5.93
CA LEU A 234 -7.83 -7.36 -5.62
C LEU A 234 -7.55 -8.57 -6.50
N LEU A 235 -6.45 -8.56 -7.22
CA LEU A 235 -5.99 -9.69 -8.00
C LEU A 235 -4.93 -10.50 -7.23
N THR A 236 -4.99 -11.83 -7.36
CA THR A 236 -3.91 -12.73 -6.99
C THR A 236 -3.23 -13.22 -8.25
N ILE A 237 -1.91 -13.09 -8.33
CA ILE A 237 -1.09 -13.46 -9.48
C ILE A 237 -0.12 -14.55 -9.05
N ASP A 238 -0.13 -15.69 -9.75
CA ASP A 238 0.86 -16.75 -9.58
C ASP A 238 2.11 -16.42 -10.40
N GLN A 239 3.24 -16.23 -9.72
CA GLN A 239 4.53 -15.90 -10.35
C GLN A 239 5.15 -17.08 -11.10
N THR A 240 4.67 -18.29 -10.91
CA THR A 240 5.19 -19.48 -11.62
C THR A 240 4.96 -19.37 -13.12
N ASN A 241 3.81 -18.80 -13.49
CA ASN A 241 3.38 -18.65 -14.88
C ASN A 241 2.89 -17.26 -15.22
N TRP A 242 2.92 -16.33 -14.27
CA TRP A 242 2.49 -14.94 -14.39
C TRP A 242 1.02 -14.80 -14.84
N THR A 243 0.14 -15.58 -14.23
CA THR A 243 -1.30 -15.52 -14.51
C THR A 243 -2.10 -15.06 -13.30
N VAL A 244 -3.17 -14.32 -13.55
CA VAL A 244 -4.18 -14.01 -12.53
C VAL A 244 -4.94 -15.28 -12.19
N THR A 245 -4.89 -15.71 -10.94
CA THR A 245 -5.53 -16.92 -10.45
C THR A 245 -6.82 -16.68 -9.69
N ALA A 246 -6.97 -15.49 -9.10
CA ALA A 246 -8.16 -15.10 -8.37
C ALA A 246 -8.42 -13.59 -8.45
N THR A 247 -9.69 -13.23 -8.26
CA THR A 247 -10.15 -11.85 -8.12
C THR A 247 -11.11 -11.77 -6.94
N ASN A 248 -10.83 -10.89 -5.99
CA ASN A 248 -11.65 -10.67 -4.81
C ASN A 248 -12.18 -9.23 -4.78
N PRO A 249 -13.44 -8.99 -4.35
CA PRO A 249 -13.92 -7.64 -4.09
C PRO A 249 -13.26 -7.08 -2.82
N VAL A 250 -12.95 -5.79 -2.82
CA VAL A 250 -12.39 -5.05 -1.68
C VAL A 250 -13.13 -3.73 -1.48
N GLY A 251 -12.65 -2.85 -0.61
CA GLY A 251 -13.17 -1.49 -0.45
C GLY A 251 -13.02 -0.68 -1.75
N GLU A 252 -13.87 0.34 -1.94
CA GLU A 252 -13.74 1.28 -3.06
C GLU A 252 -12.44 2.05 -2.90
N ASP A 253 -11.71 2.22 -4.02
CA ASP A 253 -10.44 2.91 -4.08
C ASP A 253 -9.39 2.25 -3.13
N PRO A 254 -9.04 0.95 -3.34
CA PRO A 254 -8.08 0.24 -2.50
C PRO A 254 -6.67 0.76 -2.75
N ASP A 255 -5.96 1.08 -1.67
CA ASP A 255 -4.68 1.79 -1.73
C ASP A 255 -3.55 0.93 -1.12
N VAL A 256 -3.40 0.92 0.20
CA VAL A 256 -2.28 0.24 0.84
C VAL A 256 -2.62 -1.20 1.22
N LEU A 257 -1.70 -2.10 0.89
CA LEU A 257 -1.75 -3.52 1.23
C LEU A 257 -0.68 -3.86 2.27
N ALA A 258 -1.05 -4.64 3.30
CA ALA A 258 -0.09 -5.24 4.21
C ALA A 258 -0.37 -6.75 4.33
N TYR A 259 0.68 -7.55 4.21
CA TYR A 259 0.58 -9.01 4.35
C TYR A 259 1.29 -9.48 5.61
N ASP A 260 0.58 -10.24 6.43
CA ASP A 260 1.14 -10.96 7.58
C ASP A 260 1.47 -12.40 7.14
N PRO A 261 2.73 -12.71 6.87
CA PRO A 261 3.12 -14.03 6.37
C PRO A 261 2.98 -15.13 7.43
N SER A 262 3.02 -14.77 8.72
CA SER A 262 2.91 -15.75 9.80
C SER A 262 1.46 -16.15 10.10
N ALA A 263 0.50 -15.26 9.82
CA ALA A 263 -0.93 -15.53 9.88
C ALA A 263 -1.54 -15.89 8.52
N HIS A 264 -0.77 -15.80 7.42
CA HIS A 264 -1.27 -15.89 6.05
C HIS A 264 -2.46 -14.97 5.78
N ARG A 265 -2.38 -13.72 6.27
CA ARG A 265 -3.47 -12.76 6.19
C ARG A 265 -3.06 -11.49 5.45
N LEU A 266 -3.89 -11.11 4.50
CA LEU A 266 -3.76 -9.86 3.77
C LEU A 266 -4.77 -8.85 4.29
N TYR A 267 -4.31 -7.63 4.49
CA TYR A 267 -5.11 -6.45 4.80
C TYR A 267 -5.10 -5.53 3.60
N VAL A 268 -6.27 -5.08 3.16
CA VAL A 268 -6.43 -4.12 2.06
C VAL A 268 -7.19 -2.92 2.62
N ALA A 269 -6.48 -1.83 2.79
CA ALA A 269 -7.02 -0.57 3.24
C ALA A 269 -7.38 0.29 2.01
N ALA A 270 -8.50 0.99 2.06
CA ALA A 270 -9.05 1.73 0.94
C ALA A 270 -9.35 3.18 1.31
N GLU A 271 -9.24 4.10 0.35
CA GLU A 271 -9.54 5.54 0.52
C GLU A 271 -10.96 5.78 1.04
N SER A 272 -11.88 4.91 0.70
CA SER A 272 -13.24 4.92 1.26
C SER A 272 -13.28 4.74 2.80
N GLY A 273 -12.13 4.49 3.46
CA GLY A 273 -12.02 4.15 4.87
C GLY A 273 -12.46 2.73 5.20
N ARG A 274 -12.67 1.92 4.16
CA ARG A 274 -13.05 0.52 4.29
C ARG A 274 -11.82 -0.37 4.34
N LEU A 275 -11.78 -1.28 5.31
CA LEU A 275 -10.78 -2.33 5.40
C LEU A 275 -11.39 -3.65 4.93
N THR A 276 -10.62 -4.42 4.15
CA THR A 276 -10.93 -5.82 3.81
C THR A 276 -9.79 -6.72 4.28
N THR A 277 -10.14 -7.78 5.00
CA THR A 277 -9.18 -8.81 5.44
C THR A 277 -9.43 -10.11 4.65
N LEU A 278 -8.34 -10.73 4.20
CA LEU A 278 -8.40 -11.98 3.43
C LEU A 278 -7.38 -12.96 4.01
N ASP A 279 -7.77 -14.22 4.18
CA ASP A 279 -6.85 -15.29 4.57
C ASP A 279 -6.42 -16.09 3.35
N LEU A 280 -5.11 -16.33 3.24
CA LEU A 280 -4.53 -17.17 2.21
C LEU A 280 -4.55 -18.64 2.65
N ARG A 281 -5.15 -19.53 1.83
CA ARG A 281 -5.15 -20.98 2.03
C ARG A 281 -5.02 -21.68 0.68
N ASP A 282 -4.09 -22.57 0.58
CA ASP A 282 -3.86 -23.34 -0.67
C ASP A 282 -3.76 -22.42 -1.90
N HIS A 283 -2.97 -21.35 -1.80
CA HIS A 283 -2.77 -20.31 -2.83
C HIS A 283 -4.06 -19.54 -3.23
N THR A 284 -5.10 -19.62 -2.41
CA THR A 284 -6.37 -18.91 -2.67
C THR A 284 -6.70 -17.96 -1.52
N LEU A 285 -6.95 -16.70 -1.85
CA LEU A 285 -7.45 -15.70 -0.90
C LEU A 285 -8.97 -15.83 -0.71
N ALA A 286 -9.39 -15.85 0.54
CA ALA A 286 -10.80 -15.80 0.92
C ALA A 286 -11.05 -14.57 1.81
N VAL A 287 -12.05 -13.76 1.48
CA VAL A 287 -12.46 -12.61 2.32
C VAL A 287 -12.97 -13.14 3.66
N THR A 288 -12.32 -12.74 4.74
CA THR A 288 -12.67 -13.11 6.12
C THR A 288 -13.41 -11.99 6.84
N GLY A 289 -13.32 -10.76 6.36
CA GLY A 289 -14.09 -9.64 6.86
C GLY A 289 -13.95 -8.41 5.97
N SER A 290 -15.00 -7.57 5.97
CA SER A 290 -14.93 -6.28 5.29
C SER A 290 -15.86 -5.29 6.00
N GLY A 291 -15.41 -4.06 6.25
CA GLY A 291 -16.21 -3.07 6.95
C GLY A 291 -15.56 -1.70 6.97
N GLN A 292 -16.37 -0.68 7.30
CA GLN A 292 -15.86 0.66 7.57
C GLN A 292 -15.00 0.61 8.84
N LEU A 293 -13.74 1.02 8.73
CA LEU A 293 -12.84 1.12 9.87
C LEU A 293 -12.87 2.53 10.46
N ALA A 294 -12.57 3.52 9.64
CA ALA A 294 -12.68 4.95 9.95
C ALA A 294 -12.53 5.76 8.64
N ASP A 295 -13.00 6.99 8.63
CA ASP A 295 -12.75 7.90 7.51
C ASP A 295 -11.25 8.19 7.37
N GLY A 296 -10.72 8.09 6.16
CA GLY A 296 -9.29 8.26 5.86
C GLY A 296 -8.39 7.11 6.30
N ALA A 297 -8.94 5.93 6.68
CA ALA A 297 -8.16 4.75 7.04
C ALA A 297 -7.76 3.94 5.80
N HIS A 298 -6.94 4.52 4.92
CA HIS A 298 -6.42 3.89 3.70
C HIS A 298 -5.00 3.34 3.83
N VAL A 299 -4.36 3.59 4.97
CA VAL A 299 -3.00 3.12 5.30
C VAL A 299 -3.07 1.96 6.27
N VAL A 300 -2.24 0.95 6.07
CA VAL A 300 -2.10 -0.18 6.99
C VAL A 300 -0.64 -0.63 7.09
N ALA A 301 -0.18 -0.87 8.32
CA ALA A 301 1.02 -1.64 8.61
C ALA A 301 0.66 -2.82 9.52
N VAL A 302 1.42 -3.91 9.45
CA VAL A 302 1.20 -5.11 10.25
C VAL A 302 2.51 -5.54 10.92
N ASP A 303 2.41 -5.96 12.18
CA ASP A 303 3.47 -6.62 12.93
C ASP A 303 3.21 -8.14 12.90
N ALA A 304 4.01 -8.85 12.12
CA ALA A 304 3.86 -10.30 11.94
C ALA A 304 4.20 -11.10 13.21
N GLY A 305 4.92 -10.50 14.17
CA GLY A 305 5.24 -11.12 15.45
C GLY A 305 4.08 -11.13 16.43
N THR A 306 3.25 -10.08 16.42
CA THR A 306 2.09 -9.94 17.33
C THR A 306 0.74 -10.05 16.59
N HIS A 307 0.73 -10.06 15.28
CA HIS A 307 -0.45 -9.98 14.40
C HIS A 307 -1.27 -8.70 14.59
N ARG A 308 -0.68 -7.66 15.18
CA ARG A 308 -1.31 -6.35 15.31
C ARG A 308 -1.23 -5.59 13.99
N SER A 309 -2.28 -4.84 13.70
CA SER A 309 -2.37 -3.96 12.55
C SER A 309 -2.62 -2.53 12.99
N TYR A 310 -2.01 -1.60 12.26
CA TYR A 310 -1.90 -0.19 12.60
C TYR A 310 -2.45 0.66 11.47
N TYR A 311 -3.34 1.61 11.80
CA TYR A 311 -4.03 2.45 10.83
C TYR A 311 -3.98 3.90 11.29
N PRO A 312 -3.10 4.74 10.72
CA PRO A 312 -3.13 6.18 10.97
C PRO A 312 -4.37 6.79 10.33
N ILE A 313 -5.07 7.63 11.08
CA ILE A 313 -6.28 8.32 10.60
C ILE A 313 -6.21 9.80 10.95
N PRO A 314 -6.76 10.68 10.10
CA PRO A 314 -6.74 12.12 10.33
C PRO A 314 -7.63 12.55 11.50
N ALA A 315 -8.70 11.80 11.77
CA ALA A 315 -9.65 12.16 12.83
C ALA A 315 -10.10 10.91 13.63
N GLY A 316 -9.54 10.73 14.81
CA GLY A 316 -9.99 9.74 15.78
C GLY A 316 -11.29 10.14 16.48
N SER A 317 -11.68 9.41 17.52
CA SER A 317 -12.96 9.62 18.25
C SER A 317 -13.10 11.02 18.89
N ASN A 318 -11.98 11.70 19.14
CA ASN A 318 -11.92 13.07 19.68
C ASN A 318 -11.75 14.14 18.61
N GLY A 319 -11.77 13.77 17.30
CA GLY A 319 -11.54 14.67 16.18
C GLY A 319 -10.07 15.09 15.97
N GLN A 320 -9.13 14.42 16.64
CA GLN A 320 -7.68 14.63 16.46
C GLN A 320 -7.07 13.43 15.76
N PRO A 321 -5.91 13.57 15.09
CA PRO A 321 -5.21 12.47 14.47
C PRO A 321 -4.93 11.33 15.46
N ALA A 322 -5.05 10.10 14.98
CA ALA A 322 -4.83 8.91 15.81
C ALA A 322 -4.27 7.75 15.00
N LEU A 323 -3.50 6.91 15.66
CA LEU A 323 -3.14 5.59 15.16
C LEU A 323 -4.08 4.56 15.80
N LEU A 324 -4.93 3.96 15.00
CA LEU A 324 -5.78 2.86 15.48
C LEU A 324 -4.95 1.59 15.57
N VAL A 325 -4.99 0.91 16.73
CA VAL A 325 -4.32 -0.37 16.93
C VAL A 325 -5.36 -1.48 17.00
N ARG A 326 -5.24 -2.47 16.15
CA ARG A 326 -6.16 -3.60 16.06
C ARG A 326 -5.41 -4.91 16.17
N GLU A 327 -6.07 -5.94 16.71
CA GLU A 327 -5.56 -7.30 16.70
C GLU A 327 -6.66 -8.30 16.33
N PRO A 328 -6.33 -9.51 15.87
CA PRO A 328 -7.32 -10.54 15.56
C PRO A 328 -8.23 -10.85 16.74
N SER A 329 -9.56 -11.04 16.47
CA SER A 329 -10.60 -11.30 17.48
C SER A 329 -10.84 -12.79 17.69
#